data_69716d3505dcf9200fb95784e59cc425
#
_entry.id   69716d3505dcf9200fb95784e59cc425
#
_cell.length_a   1.000
_cell.length_b   1.000
_cell.length_c   1.000
_cell.angle_alpha   90.00
_cell.angle_beta   90.00
_cell.angle_gamma   90.00
#
_symmetry.space_group_name_H-M   'P 1'
#
loop_
_entity.id
_entity.type
_entity.pdbx_description
1 polymer ?
#
loop_
_entity_poly.entity_id
_entity_poly.type
_entity_poly.pdbx_seq_one_letter_code
_entity_poly.pdbx_strand_id
1 'polypeptide(L)' 'MESLGCVTCNVDERERRLNKCPICFKWVCENCSHRTMGRDFCSKRCADQFFFGDDDE' A
#
# COMPACT_ATOMS: atom_id res chain seq x y z
N MET A 1 2.70 6.11 21.80
CA MET A 1 2.55 5.14 20.78
C MET A 1 1.95 5.71 19.54
N GLU A 2 2.45 5.36 18.43
CA GLU A 2 1.93 5.88 17.23
C GLU A 2 0.78 5.10 16.75
N SER A 3 -0.22 5.74 16.20
CA SER A 3 -1.32 5.04 15.61
C SER A 3 -1.04 4.90 14.14
N LEU A 4 -1.56 3.83 13.55
CA LEU A 4 -1.40 3.60 12.13
C LEU A 4 -2.33 4.52 11.37
N GLY A 5 -1.87 4.99 10.24
CA GLY A 5 -2.68 5.86 9.41
C GLY A 5 -2.23 5.77 7.97
N CYS A 6 -3.11 6.15 7.07
CA CYS A 6 -2.80 6.15 5.66
C CYS A 6 -1.74 7.21 5.37
N VAL A 7 -0.70 6.84 4.65
CA VAL A 7 0.36 7.79 4.32
C VAL A 7 -0.07 8.78 3.25
N THR A 8 -1.20 8.52 2.61
CA THR A 8 -1.68 9.38 1.55
C THR A 8 -2.74 10.36 2.03
N CYS A 9 -3.77 9.85 2.68
CA CYS A 9 -4.87 10.72 3.10
C CYS A 9 -4.96 10.87 4.61
N ASN A 10 -4.11 10.19 5.35
CA ASN A 10 -4.04 10.36 6.80
C ASN A 10 -5.25 9.89 7.59
N VAL A 11 -6.01 8.96 7.04
CA VAL A 11 -7.12 8.43 7.81
C VAL A 11 -6.61 7.41 8.79
N ASP A 12 -7.30 7.25 9.90
CA ASP A 12 -6.93 6.32 10.93
C ASP A 12 -7.33 4.91 10.56
N GLU A 13 -6.73 3.96 11.26
CA GLU A 13 -7.12 2.57 11.08
C GLU A 13 -8.54 2.37 11.60
N ARG A 14 -9.03 3.28 12.43
CA ARG A 14 -10.39 3.22 12.91
C ARG A 14 -11.37 3.69 11.87
N GLU A 15 -10.95 4.66 11.06
CA GLU A 15 -11.81 5.21 10.05
C GLU A 15 -11.93 4.28 8.88
N ARG A 16 -10.82 3.75 8.43
CA ARG A 16 -10.80 2.86 7.30
C ARG A 16 -9.80 1.77 7.57
N ARG A 17 -10.01 0.65 6.89
CA ARG A 17 -9.09 -0.45 7.03
C ARG A 17 -7.79 -0.11 6.32
N LEU A 18 -6.69 -0.36 6.98
CA LEU A 18 -5.39 -0.08 6.40
C LEU A 18 -4.76 -1.34 5.88
N ASN A 19 -4.00 -1.21 4.82
CA ASN A 19 -3.30 -2.31 4.21
C ASN A 19 -1.83 -1.97 4.12
N LYS A 20 -0.98 -2.94 4.35
CA LYS A 20 0.44 -2.71 4.31
C LYS A 20 0.98 -3.14 2.96
N CYS A 21 1.73 -2.26 2.33
CA CYS A 21 2.33 -2.58 1.05
C CYS A 21 3.44 -3.60 1.25
N PRO A 22 3.43 -4.69 0.47
CA PRO A 22 4.46 -5.72 0.62
C PRO A 22 5.81 -5.31 0.04
N ILE A 23 5.86 -4.19 -0.63
CA ILE A 23 7.10 -3.72 -1.24
C ILE A 23 7.80 -2.69 -0.37
N CYS A 24 7.11 -1.61 -0.06
CA CYS A 24 7.72 -0.53 0.71
C CYS A 24 7.24 -0.52 2.17
N PHE A 25 6.30 -1.39 2.50
CA PHE A 25 5.80 -1.53 3.87
C PHE A 25 5.14 -0.29 4.43
N LYS A 26 4.53 0.49 3.57
CA LYS A 26 3.81 1.66 4.02
C LYS A 26 2.35 1.30 4.19
N TRP A 27 1.69 2.00 5.11
CA TRP A 27 0.29 1.74 5.38
C TRP A 27 -0.57 2.68 4.54
N VAL A 28 -1.56 2.12 3.87
CA VAL A 28 -2.51 2.91 3.09
C VAL A 28 -3.89 2.38 3.36
N CYS A 29 -4.88 3.24 3.29
CA CYS A 29 -6.25 2.81 3.52
C CYS A 29 -6.76 2.11 2.26
N GLU A 30 -7.87 1.41 2.44
CA GLU A 30 -8.43 0.64 1.32
C GLU A 30 -8.79 1.54 0.14
N ASN A 31 -8.99 2.81 0.41
CA ASN A 31 -9.34 3.74 -0.64
C ASN A 31 -8.13 4.21 -1.43
N CYS A 32 -7.00 4.30 -0.77
CA CYS A 32 -5.78 4.75 -1.42
C CYS A 32 -4.93 3.61 -1.94
N SER A 33 -5.14 2.42 -1.43
CA SER A 33 -4.32 1.29 -1.85
C SER A 33 -4.60 0.94 -3.30
N HIS A 34 -3.59 0.42 -3.95
CA HIS A 34 -3.71 0.00 -5.34
C HIS A 34 -3.85 -1.52 -5.34
N ARG A 35 -5.05 -1.98 -5.62
CA ARG A 35 -5.31 -3.41 -5.61
C ARG A 35 -5.20 -3.98 -7.00
N THR A 36 -4.43 -5.03 -7.12
CA THR A 36 -4.30 -5.68 -8.41
C THR A 36 -3.98 -7.16 -8.17
N MET A 37 -4.60 -8.02 -8.92
CA MET A 37 -4.38 -9.46 -8.83
C MET A 37 -4.56 -9.99 -7.41
N GLY A 38 -5.48 -9.40 -6.68
CA GLY A 38 -5.76 -9.86 -5.33
C GLY A 38 -4.79 -9.38 -4.27
N ARG A 39 -3.90 -8.45 -4.61
CA ARG A 39 -2.96 -7.92 -3.66
C ARG A 39 -3.10 -6.42 -3.56
N ASP A 40 -2.77 -5.90 -2.39
CA ASP A 40 -2.87 -4.47 -2.15
C ASP A 40 -1.48 -3.87 -2.08
N PHE A 41 -1.29 -2.78 -2.80
CA PHE A 41 -0.01 -2.07 -2.81
C PHE A 41 -0.28 -0.61 -2.49
N CYS A 42 0.77 0.11 -2.14
CA CYS A 42 0.60 1.52 -1.83
C CYS A 42 0.36 2.33 -3.10
N SER A 43 0.86 1.85 -4.22
CA SER A 43 0.62 2.54 -5.48
C SER A 43 0.96 1.61 -6.61
N LYS A 44 0.67 2.06 -7.82
CA LYS A 44 0.93 1.27 -9.00
C LYS A 44 2.41 0.97 -9.14
N ARG A 45 3.25 1.88 -8.70
CA ARG A 45 4.68 1.69 -8.78
C ARG A 45 5.12 0.41 -8.07
N CYS A 46 4.64 0.22 -6.85
CA CYS A 46 4.99 -0.97 -6.10
C CYS A 46 4.36 -2.20 -6.73
N ALA A 47 3.16 -2.07 -7.26
CA ALA A 47 2.51 -3.19 -7.91
C ALA A 47 3.30 -3.64 -9.12
N ASP A 48 3.77 -2.68 -9.90
CA ASP A 48 4.57 -3.00 -11.08
C ASP A 48 5.84 -3.70 -10.67
N GLN A 49 6.48 -3.21 -9.63
CA GLN A 49 7.70 -3.82 -9.17
C GLN A 49 7.48 -5.25 -8.70
N PHE A 50 6.35 -5.49 -8.08
CA PHE A 50 6.03 -6.82 -7.59
C PHE A 50 5.84 -7.80 -8.73
N PHE A 51 5.11 -7.40 -9.76
CA PHE A 51 4.80 -8.30 -10.84
C PHE A 51 5.88 -8.40 -11.89
N PHE A 52 6.56 -7.30 -12.16
CA PHE A 52 7.60 -7.32 -13.18
C PHE A 52 8.99 -7.51 -12.59
N GLY A 53 9.11 -7.48 -11.32
CA GLY A 53 10.36 -7.69 -10.67
C GLY A 53 11.29 -6.54 -10.95
N ASP A 54 12.50 -6.82 -10.90
CA ASP A 54 13.37 -5.83 -11.11
C ASP A 54 14.24 -6.12 -12.14
N ASP A 55 14.34 -6.20 -12.69
CA ASP A 55 15.10 -6.35 -13.47
C ASP A 55 16.03 -5.77 -13.82
N ASP A 56 16.47 -5.45 -13.77
CA ASP A 56 17.30 -4.90 -13.86
C ASP A 56 17.89 -4.67 -14.37
N GLU A 57 18.12 -4.66 -14.54
CA GLU A 57 18.72 -4.42 -14.83
C GLU A 57 19.04 -4.31 -15.11
#